data_485f8bf4d2e3a35034fdcc7f76ac895e
#
_entry.id   485f8bf4d2e3a35034fdcc7f76ac895e
#
_cell.length_a   1.000
_cell.length_b   1.000
_cell.length_c   1.000
_cell.angle_alpha   90.00
_cell.angle_beta   90.00
_cell.angle_gamma   90.00
#
_symmetry.space_group_name_H-M   'P 1'
#
loop_
_entity.id
_entity.type
_entity.pdbx_description
1 polymer ?
#
loop_
_entity_poly.entity_id
_entity_poly.type
_entity_poly.pdbx_seq_one_letter_code
_entity_poly.pdbx_strand_id
1 'polypeptide(L)'
;MPQAIHISPIDNVVVALHPIAKGTLVEVDGLSVTALEDIPQGHKMAVKPIKNGENGENVIKYGFPIGHATADAAPGSWMHTHNVHTNLSGEVEYSYNPAPDLAPLPKVEPETFMGFRRKDGRAAIRNEIWIIPTVGCVNDIAKKIVADNQDLVTGSIEGLYTFTHPFGCSQTGHDHAQTRKLLAALVRHPNAAAVLVLHLGCENLQHDQFVEELGEYDHDRVKFLTCQEVDDEFTAARDILKELAAYAGQFKREPIPVPPHRPLLRHDGPARRFHRADRGTRDVRCRGLPDGSLHQP
;
A
#
# COMPACT_ATOMS: atom_id res chain seq x y z
N MET A 1 -4.07 -36.15 -1.90
CA MET A 1 -3.73 -34.76 -1.54
C MET A 1 -3.39 -34.75 -0.05
N PRO A 2 -2.44 -33.95 0.42
CA PRO A 2 -2.11 -33.89 1.82
C PRO A 2 -3.32 -33.43 2.65
N GLN A 3 -3.59 -34.08 3.77
CA GLN A 3 -4.72 -33.76 4.64
C GLN A 3 -4.43 -32.56 5.55
N ALA A 4 -3.16 -32.37 5.88
CA ALA A 4 -2.69 -31.26 6.72
C ALA A 4 -1.34 -30.74 6.21
N ILE A 5 -0.97 -29.56 6.65
CA ILE A 5 0.33 -28.94 6.38
C ILE A 5 1.06 -28.61 7.67
N HIS A 6 2.34 -28.97 7.72
CA HIS A 6 3.30 -28.59 8.76
C HIS A 6 4.20 -27.51 8.18
N ILE A 7 4.14 -26.30 8.71
CA ILE A 7 4.72 -25.13 8.02
C ILE A 7 6.16 -24.89 8.42
N SER A 8 6.49 -25.15 9.70
CA SER A 8 7.85 -25.05 10.20
C SER A 8 8.20 -26.30 10.99
N PRO A 9 9.45 -26.82 10.90
CA PRO A 9 9.88 -28.01 11.66
C PRO A 9 9.77 -27.86 13.19
N ILE A 10 9.75 -26.63 13.70
CA ILE A 10 9.61 -26.37 15.13
C ILE A 10 8.15 -26.27 15.58
N ASP A 11 7.19 -26.23 14.66
CA ASP A 11 5.77 -26.19 15.00
C ASP A 11 5.38 -27.43 15.78
N ASN A 12 4.52 -27.26 16.78
CA ASN A 12 3.92 -28.37 17.53
C ASN A 12 2.47 -28.61 17.13
N VAL A 13 1.99 -27.89 16.11
CA VAL A 13 0.69 -28.07 15.47
C VAL A 13 0.81 -28.12 13.94
N VAL A 14 -0.14 -28.79 13.29
CA VAL A 14 -0.36 -28.75 11.84
C VAL A 14 -1.71 -28.08 11.55
N VAL A 15 -1.89 -27.62 10.31
CA VAL A 15 -3.16 -27.04 9.85
C VAL A 15 -3.86 -28.01 8.94
N ALA A 16 -5.12 -28.32 9.24
CA ALA A 16 -5.97 -29.18 8.41
C ALA A 16 -6.34 -28.47 7.11
N LEU A 17 -5.96 -29.06 5.97
CA LEU A 17 -6.30 -28.54 4.63
C LEU A 17 -7.73 -28.93 4.21
N HIS A 18 -8.21 -30.01 4.78
CA HIS A 18 -9.59 -30.52 4.63
C HIS A 18 -10.11 -30.95 6.01
N PRO A 19 -11.41 -31.10 6.22
CA PRO A 19 -11.93 -31.68 7.47
C PRO A 19 -11.31 -33.04 7.73
N ILE A 20 -10.81 -33.27 8.94
CA ILE A 20 -10.19 -34.54 9.37
C ILE A 20 -11.15 -35.16 10.38
N ALA A 21 -11.67 -36.36 10.07
CA ALA A 21 -12.55 -37.09 10.96
C ALA A 21 -11.76 -37.72 12.12
N LYS A 22 -12.37 -37.85 13.27
CA LYS A 22 -11.83 -38.60 14.41
C LYS A 22 -11.37 -39.99 13.98
N GLY A 23 -10.20 -40.42 14.45
CA GLY A 23 -9.61 -41.71 14.12
C GLY A 23 -8.82 -41.73 12.80
N THR A 24 -8.83 -40.66 12.03
CA THR A 24 -8.03 -40.55 10.79
C THR A 24 -6.54 -40.45 11.12
N LEU A 25 -5.72 -41.29 10.49
CA LEU A 25 -4.27 -41.17 10.54
C LEU A 25 -3.81 -40.06 9.57
N VAL A 26 -3.15 -39.06 10.10
CA VAL A 26 -2.56 -37.95 9.35
C VAL A 26 -1.05 -38.14 9.25
N GLU A 27 -0.55 -38.20 8.05
CA GLU A 27 0.89 -38.26 7.76
C GLU A 27 1.35 -36.94 7.18
N VAL A 28 2.33 -36.30 7.84
CA VAL A 28 2.89 -35.00 7.41
C VAL A 28 4.34 -34.87 7.92
N ASP A 29 5.27 -34.53 7.03
CA ASP A 29 6.69 -34.33 7.33
C ASP A 29 7.35 -35.46 8.16
N GLY A 30 6.96 -36.71 7.87
CA GLY A 30 7.47 -37.88 8.60
C GLY A 30 6.84 -38.10 9.98
N LEU A 31 5.85 -37.30 10.35
CA LEU A 31 5.04 -37.49 11.56
C LEU A 31 3.77 -38.26 11.18
N SER A 32 3.40 -39.24 12.03
CA SER A 32 2.13 -40.01 11.87
C SER A 32 1.34 -39.83 13.15
N VAL A 33 0.20 -39.11 13.03
CA VAL A 33 -0.63 -38.73 14.18
C VAL A 33 -2.09 -39.08 13.91
N THR A 34 -2.75 -39.78 14.80
CA THR A 34 -4.18 -40.11 14.70
C THR A 34 -5.00 -38.99 15.32
N ALA A 35 -5.95 -38.41 14.59
CA ALA A 35 -6.87 -37.41 15.10
C ALA A 35 -7.75 -37.98 16.22
N LEU A 36 -7.74 -37.34 17.39
CA LEU A 36 -8.51 -37.77 18.56
C LEU A 36 -9.97 -37.30 18.53
N GLU A 37 -10.26 -36.32 17.70
CA GLU A 37 -11.56 -35.67 17.53
C GLU A 37 -11.70 -35.15 16.09
N ASP A 38 -12.89 -34.70 15.70
CA ASP A 38 -13.11 -34.10 14.37
C ASP A 38 -12.43 -32.74 14.31
N ILE A 39 -11.61 -32.51 13.29
CA ILE A 39 -10.85 -31.27 13.11
C ILE A 39 -11.37 -30.55 11.86
N PRO A 40 -12.01 -29.38 11.99
CA PRO A 40 -12.49 -28.63 10.85
C PRO A 40 -11.35 -28.15 9.95
N GLN A 41 -11.66 -27.90 8.67
CA GLN A 41 -10.74 -27.31 7.72
C GLN A 41 -10.21 -25.96 8.24
N GLY A 42 -8.91 -25.71 8.05
CA GLY A 42 -8.24 -24.49 8.50
C GLY A 42 -7.88 -24.48 10.00
N HIS A 43 -8.34 -25.48 10.76
CA HIS A 43 -8.04 -25.58 12.19
C HIS A 43 -6.72 -26.32 12.45
N LYS A 44 -6.24 -26.21 13.70
CA LYS A 44 -4.97 -26.76 14.12
C LYS A 44 -5.14 -28.09 14.84
N MET A 45 -4.27 -29.04 14.57
CA MET A 45 -4.14 -30.31 15.27
C MET A 45 -2.75 -30.38 15.92
N ALA A 46 -2.68 -30.77 17.19
CA ALA A 46 -1.41 -31.00 17.85
C ALA A 46 -0.68 -32.21 17.24
N VAL A 47 0.62 -32.08 16.97
CA VAL A 47 1.47 -33.18 16.50
C VAL A 47 2.51 -33.60 17.53
N LYS A 48 2.65 -32.83 18.60
CA LYS A 48 3.49 -33.10 19.79
C LYS A 48 2.63 -32.94 21.04
N PRO A 49 2.96 -33.59 22.18
CA PRO A 49 2.28 -33.28 23.44
C PRO A 49 2.51 -31.81 23.79
N ILE A 50 1.48 -31.13 24.26
CA ILE A 50 1.52 -29.72 24.69
C ILE A 50 0.91 -29.69 26.10
N LYS A 51 1.69 -29.25 27.10
CA LYS A 51 1.30 -29.27 28.51
C LYS A 51 0.70 -27.95 28.96
N ASN A 52 -0.27 -28.06 29.85
CA ASN A 52 -0.78 -26.94 30.64
C ASN A 52 0.08 -26.85 31.90
N GLY A 53 1.07 -25.94 31.92
CA GLY A 53 1.85 -25.62 33.12
C GLY A 53 1.43 -24.31 33.74
N GLU A 54 2.15 -23.80 34.74
CA GLU A 54 1.85 -22.55 35.45
C GLU A 54 1.69 -21.34 34.53
N ASN A 55 2.29 -21.39 33.31
CA ASN A 55 2.11 -20.43 32.24
C ASN A 55 1.69 -21.09 30.90
N GLY A 56 1.35 -22.40 30.91
CA GLY A 56 1.08 -23.19 29.71
C GLY A 56 2.22 -23.27 28.71
N GLU A 57 2.41 -24.40 28.05
CA GLU A 57 3.37 -24.47 26.94
C GLU A 57 2.84 -23.70 25.74
N ASN A 58 3.77 -23.04 25.01
CA ASN A 58 3.41 -22.30 23.81
C ASN A 58 2.92 -23.25 22.71
N VAL A 59 1.81 -22.87 22.10
CA VAL A 59 1.36 -23.41 20.82
C VAL A 59 2.13 -22.70 19.71
N ILE A 60 2.97 -23.43 19.00
CA ILE A 60 3.89 -22.88 17.99
C ILE A 60 3.32 -23.18 16.59
N LYS A 61 3.14 -22.15 15.79
CA LYS A 61 2.71 -22.20 14.40
C LYS A 61 3.51 -21.18 13.57
N TYR A 62 3.94 -21.55 12.37
CA TYR A 62 4.80 -20.71 11.53
C TYR A 62 6.15 -20.37 12.17
N GLY A 63 6.63 -21.21 13.10
CA GLY A 63 7.83 -20.97 13.86
C GLY A 63 7.71 -19.99 15.02
N PHE A 64 6.47 -19.53 15.34
CA PHE A 64 6.21 -18.53 16.38
C PHE A 64 5.12 -18.99 17.35
N PRO A 65 5.19 -18.58 18.62
CA PRO A 65 4.11 -18.77 19.58
C PRO A 65 2.85 -18.00 19.13
N ILE A 66 1.72 -18.70 19.02
CA ILE A 66 0.42 -18.10 18.71
C ILE A 66 -0.48 -18.00 19.95
N GLY A 67 -0.03 -18.53 21.07
CA GLY A 67 -0.72 -18.60 22.36
C GLY A 67 -0.08 -19.67 23.22
N HIS A 68 -0.68 -19.94 24.37
CA HIS A 68 -0.31 -21.01 25.29
C HIS A 68 -1.46 -21.97 25.53
N ALA A 69 -1.14 -23.20 25.90
CA ALA A 69 -2.14 -24.20 26.20
C ALA A 69 -2.78 -23.93 27.57
N THR A 70 -4.10 -23.99 27.66
CA THR A 70 -4.88 -23.89 28.91
C THR A 70 -5.32 -25.26 29.43
N ALA A 71 -5.06 -26.32 28.69
CA ALA A 71 -5.29 -27.71 29.05
C ALA A 71 -4.21 -28.60 28.39
N ASP A 72 -3.89 -29.75 28.98
CA ASP A 72 -3.01 -30.73 28.35
C ASP A 72 -3.59 -31.22 27.04
N ALA A 73 -2.82 -31.18 25.98
CA ALA A 73 -3.20 -31.66 24.64
C ALA A 73 -2.25 -32.79 24.20
N ALA A 74 -2.80 -33.96 23.92
CA ALA A 74 -2.06 -35.06 23.29
C ALA A 74 -1.92 -34.84 21.77
N PRO A 75 -0.95 -35.48 21.10
CA PRO A 75 -0.92 -35.52 19.66
C PRO A 75 -2.26 -36.00 19.09
N GLY A 76 -2.80 -35.32 18.09
CA GLY A 76 -4.11 -35.58 17.52
C GLY A 76 -5.26 -34.74 18.11
N SER A 77 -5.00 -33.96 19.17
CA SER A 77 -6.01 -33.06 19.75
C SER A 77 -6.28 -31.84 18.85
N TRP A 78 -7.53 -31.42 18.80
CA TRP A 78 -7.92 -30.17 18.16
C TRP A 78 -7.50 -28.97 19.01
N MET A 79 -6.71 -28.07 18.45
CA MET A 79 -6.21 -26.88 19.13
C MET A 79 -7.02 -25.65 18.75
N HIS A 80 -7.83 -25.12 19.70
CA HIS A 80 -8.70 -23.97 19.49
C HIS A 80 -8.91 -23.20 20.82
N THR A 81 -9.84 -22.25 20.82
CA THR A 81 -10.14 -21.37 21.97
C THR A 81 -10.53 -22.07 23.25
N HIS A 82 -10.93 -23.34 23.21
CA HIS A 82 -11.26 -24.15 24.41
C HIS A 82 -10.01 -24.64 25.15
N ASN A 83 -8.85 -24.71 24.47
CA ASN A 83 -7.61 -25.19 25.05
C ASN A 83 -6.36 -24.38 24.66
N VAL A 84 -6.54 -23.25 23.99
CA VAL A 84 -5.48 -22.30 23.62
C VAL A 84 -5.93 -20.89 23.96
N HIS A 85 -5.13 -20.17 24.75
CA HIS A 85 -5.31 -18.75 25.03
C HIS A 85 -4.22 -17.94 24.35
N THR A 86 -4.54 -16.73 23.89
CA THR A 86 -3.56 -15.83 23.27
C THR A 86 -2.53 -15.35 24.30
N ASN A 87 -1.29 -15.16 23.85
CA ASN A 87 -0.25 -14.50 24.66
C ASN A 87 -0.34 -12.96 24.59
N LEU A 88 -1.28 -12.43 23.80
CA LEU A 88 -1.53 -11.00 23.75
C LEU A 88 -2.33 -10.61 24.99
N SER A 89 -1.75 -9.84 25.89
CA SER A 89 -2.39 -9.34 27.10
C SER A 89 -2.22 -7.84 27.18
N GLY A 90 -3.34 -7.11 27.26
CA GLY A 90 -3.36 -5.67 27.59
C GLY A 90 -2.66 -4.76 26.58
N GLU A 91 -2.46 -3.52 26.98
CA GLU A 91 -1.62 -2.56 26.25
C GLU A 91 -0.15 -2.95 26.46
N VAL A 92 0.56 -3.22 25.36
CA VAL A 92 2.00 -3.50 25.39
C VAL A 92 2.74 -2.18 25.21
N GLU A 93 3.49 -1.76 26.22
CA GLU A 93 4.45 -0.68 26.05
C GLU A 93 5.59 -1.16 25.15
N TYR A 94 5.64 -0.60 23.94
CA TYR A 94 6.71 -0.86 23.00
C TYR A 94 7.88 0.07 23.30
N SER A 95 9.00 -0.47 23.73
CA SER A 95 10.26 0.27 23.81
C SER A 95 11.14 -0.05 22.60
N TYR A 96 11.74 0.99 22.00
CA TYR A 96 12.77 0.78 20.98
C TYR A 96 14.06 0.34 21.65
N ASN A 97 14.41 -0.93 21.49
CA ASN A 97 15.68 -1.46 21.93
C ASN A 97 16.57 -1.73 20.71
N PRO A 98 17.42 -0.77 20.30
CA PRO A 98 18.30 -0.97 19.15
C PRO A 98 19.31 -2.08 19.46
N ALA A 99 19.51 -2.99 18.52
CA ALA A 99 20.62 -3.92 18.56
C ALA A 99 21.89 -3.18 18.08
N PRO A 100 22.82 -2.79 18.98
CA PRO A 100 23.95 -1.95 18.62
C PRO A 100 25.00 -2.66 17.75
N ASP A 101 24.99 -3.98 17.72
CA ASP A 101 26.04 -4.80 17.15
C ASP A 101 25.74 -5.37 15.75
N LEU A 102 24.80 -4.76 15.02
CA LEU A 102 24.61 -5.12 13.62
C LEU A 102 25.86 -4.71 12.84
N ALA A 103 26.55 -5.69 12.29
CA ALA A 103 27.68 -5.42 11.37
C ALA A 103 27.24 -4.45 10.28
N PRO A 104 28.06 -3.45 9.93
CA PRO A 104 27.73 -2.53 8.85
C PRO A 104 27.46 -3.33 7.58
N LEU A 105 26.39 -2.99 6.89
CA LEU A 105 26.05 -3.62 5.61
C LEU A 105 27.24 -3.41 4.65
N PRO A 106 27.61 -4.44 3.86
CA PRO A 106 28.66 -4.29 2.87
C PRO A 106 28.30 -3.14 1.92
N LYS A 107 29.31 -2.33 1.57
CA LYS A 107 29.15 -1.31 0.53
C LYS A 107 28.89 -2.03 -0.79
N VAL A 108 27.66 -1.93 -1.28
CA VAL A 108 27.26 -2.42 -2.59
C VAL A 108 27.07 -1.21 -3.49
N GLU A 109 27.63 -1.24 -4.70
CA GLU A 109 27.32 -0.23 -5.71
C GLU A 109 25.81 -0.25 -5.96
N PRO A 110 25.14 0.92 -5.92
CA PRO A 110 23.70 0.97 -6.11
C PRO A 110 23.32 0.50 -7.51
N GLU A 111 22.42 -0.46 -7.57
CA GLU A 111 21.77 -0.80 -8.84
C GLU A 111 21.05 0.42 -9.40
N THR A 112 20.98 0.51 -10.73
CA THR A 112 20.30 1.60 -11.42
C THR A 112 19.13 1.07 -12.25
N PHE A 113 18.10 1.89 -12.43
CA PHE A 113 17.05 1.65 -13.40
C PHE A 113 16.93 2.83 -14.36
N MET A 114 16.44 2.57 -15.56
CA MET A 114 16.18 3.62 -16.54
C MET A 114 14.85 4.32 -16.21
N GLY A 115 14.93 5.50 -15.63
CA GLY A 115 13.78 6.31 -15.20
C GLY A 115 13.87 7.76 -15.66
N PHE A 116 12.87 8.54 -15.26
CA PHE A 116 12.79 9.97 -15.55
C PHE A 116 13.01 10.77 -14.26
N ARG A 117 14.01 11.65 -14.25
CA ARG A 117 14.25 12.55 -13.12
C ARG A 117 13.40 13.80 -13.27
N ARG A 118 12.58 14.08 -12.28
CA ARG A 118 11.74 15.29 -12.25
C ARG A 118 12.52 16.48 -11.70
N LYS A 119 12.04 17.70 -12.01
CA LYS A 119 12.66 18.96 -11.53
C LYS A 119 12.77 19.02 -10.00
N ASP A 120 11.82 18.41 -9.28
CA ASP A 120 11.82 18.30 -7.82
C ASP A 120 12.73 17.18 -7.26
N GLY A 121 13.54 16.53 -8.12
CA GLY A 121 14.46 15.47 -7.77
C GLY A 121 13.85 14.08 -7.61
N ARG A 122 12.54 13.93 -7.71
CA ARG A 122 11.88 12.62 -7.66
C ARG A 122 12.17 11.80 -8.91
N ALA A 123 12.15 10.49 -8.75
CA ALA A 123 12.29 9.54 -9.84
C ALA A 123 10.90 9.03 -10.28
N ALA A 124 10.75 8.90 -11.59
CA ALA A 124 9.56 8.31 -12.21
C ALA A 124 9.95 7.14 -13.12
N ILE A 125 9.08 6.15 -13.23
CA ILE A 125 9.24 5.02 -14.14
C ILE A 125 8.44 5.22 -15.43
N ARG A 126 7.58 6.24 -15.47
CA ARG A 126 6.75 6.63 -16.62
C ARG A 126 6.88 8.11 -16.91
N ASN A 127 6.61 8.51 -18.16
CA ASN A 127 6.57 9.89 -18.62
C ASN A 127 5.25 10.16 -19.32
N GLU A 128 4.20 10.31 -18.54
CA GLU A 128 2.81 10.38 -19.03
C GLU A 128 2.23 11.78 -18.82
N ILE A 129 1.25 12.14 -19.63
CA ILE A 129 0.39 13.32 -19.41
C ILE A 129 -0.94 12.81 -18.86
N TRP A 130 -1.39 13.40 -17.77
CA TRP A 130 -2.63 12.99 -17.13
C TRP A 130 -3.67 14.09 -17.14
N ILE A 131 -4.91 13.73 -17.47
CA ILE A 131 -6.08 14.58 -17.30
C ILE A 131 -6.81 14.09 -16.04
N ILE A 132 -6.91 14.96 -15.06
CA ILE A 132 -7.53 14.66 -13.77
C ILE A 132 -8.85 15.43 -13.66
N PRO A 133 -10.00 14.77 -13.89
CA PRO A 133 -11.31 15.38 -13.64
C PRO A 133 -11.52 15.57 -12.13
N THR A 134 -12.08 16.71 -11.74
CA THR A 134 -12.43 17.00 -10.34
C THR A 134 -13.83 16.54 -9.96
N VAL A 135 -14.65 16.23 -10.97
CA VAL A 135 -16.03 15.79 -10.83
C VAL A 135 -16.41 14.76 -11.89
N GLY A 136 -17.27 13.81 -11.55
CA GLY A 136 -17.71 12.76 -12.47
C GLY A 136 -18.43 13.29 -13.73
N CYS A 137 -19.01 14.48 -13.67
CA CYS A 137 -19.74 15.09 -14.77
C CYS A 137 -18.85 15.38 -16.00
N VAL A 138 -17.55 15.60 -15.82
CA VAL A 138 -16.61 15.85 -16.93
C VAL A 138 -15.83 14.60 -17.38
N ASN A 139 -16.20 13.44 -16.88
CA ASN A 139 -15.50 12.19 -17.23
C ASN A 139 -15.49 11.91 -18.74
N ASP A 140 -16.63 12.09 -19.41
CA ASP A 140 -16.73 11.79 -20.85
C ASP A 140 -16.06 12.87 -21.69
N ILE A 141 -16.06 14.12 -21.22
CA ILE A 141 -15.25 15.21 -21.80
C ILE A 141 -13.77 14.83 -21.71
N ALA A 142 -13.29 14.43 -20.54
CA ALA A 142 -11.90 14.00 -20.33
C ALA A 142 -11.51 12.83 -21.24
N LYS A 143 -12.36 11.81 -21.36
CA LYS A 143 -12.13 10.67 -22.27
C LYS A 143 -12.03 11.12 -23.73
N LYS A 144 -12.93 12.00 -24.15
CA LYS A 144 -12.92 12.54 -25.51
C LYS A 144 -11.67 13.37 -25.77
N ILE A 145 -11.27 14.24 -24.84
CA ILE A 145 -10.02 14.99 -24.94
C ILE A 145 -8.83 14.04 -25.09
N VAL A 146 -8.75 12.96 -24.31
CA VAL A 146 -7.71 11.94 -24.44
C VAL A 146 -7.73 11.29 -25.81
N ALA A 147 -8.89 10.90 -26.31
CA ALA A 147 -9.02 10.22 -27.61
C ALA A 147 -8.60 11.11 -28.78
N ASP A 148 -9.01 12.39 -28.74
CA ASP A 148 -8.78 13.35 -29.83
C ASP A 148 -7.33 13.89 -29.87
N ASN A 149 -6.51 13.66 -28.83
CA ASN A 149 -5.17 14.23 -28.68
C ASN A 149 -4.06 13.19 -28.57
N GLN A 150 -4.29 11.94 -29.00
CA GLN A 150 -3.25 10.90 -29.00
C GLN A 150 -2.06 11.23 -29.92
N ASP A 151 -2.22 12.12 -30.88
CA ASP A 151 -1.16 12.63 -31.76
C ASP A 151 -0.09 13.42 -31.00
N LEU A 152 -0.37 13.90 -29.80
CA LEU A 152 0.60 14.57 -28.94
C LEU A 152 1.51 13.60 -28.17
N VAL A 153 1.20 12.31 -28.18
CA VAL A 153 2.05 11.26 -27.55
C VAL A 153 3.21 10.96 -28.49
N THR A 154 4.26 11.74 -28.37
CA THR A 154 5.45 11.64 -29.22
C THR A 154 6.74 11.72 -28.42
N GLY A 155 7.85 11.28 -29.00
CA GLY A 155 9.17 11.38 -28.38
C GLY A 155 9.31 10.55 -27.12
N SER A 156 9.55 11.22 -25.98
CA SER A 156 9.68 10.56 -24.68
C SER A 156 8.35 10.43 -23.91
N ILE A 157 7.26 10.96 -24.46
CA ILE A 157 5.93 10.88 -23.85
C ILE A 157 5.39 9.47 -24.07
N GLU A 158 5.03 8.76 -23.00
CA GLU A 158 4.65 7.36 -23.04
C GLU A 158 3.13 7.15 -23.05
N GLY A 159 2.35 8.21 -22.90
CA GLY A 159 0.90 8.13 -22.97
C GLY A 159 0.20 9.39 -22.49
N LEU A 160 -1.06 9.51 -22.89
CA LEU A 160 -2.03 10.50 -22.44
C LEU A 160 -3.23 9.75 -21.86
N TYR A 161 -3.53 9.97 -20.58
CA TYR A 161 -4.54 9.20 -19.84
C TYR A 161 -5.44 10.09 -18.99
N THR A 162 -6.60 9.55 -18.61
CA THR A 162 -7.50 10.17 -17.61
C THR A 162 -7.92 9.14 -16.56
N PHE A 163 -8.18 9.60 -15.36
CA PHE A 163 -8.64 8.80 -14.21
C PHE A 163 -10.06 9.20 -13.84
N THR A 164 -11.03 8.57 -14.47
CA THR A 164 -12.45 8.88 -14.25
C THR A 164 -12.96 8.33 -12.92
N HIS A 165 -13.87 9.05 -12.30
CA HIS A 165 -14.50 8.68 -11.04
C HIS A 165 -15.94 9.20 -10.94
N PRO A 166 -16.84 8.60 -10.13
CA PRO A 166 -18.24 9.02 -10.04
C PRO A 166 -18.49 10.13 -9.02
N PHE A 167 -17.45 10.72 -8.42
CA PHE A 167 -17.55 11.62 -7.28
C PHE A 167 -17.56 13.09 -7.69
N GLY A 168 -17.78 13.98 -6.71
CA GLY A 168 -17.55 15.43 -6.80
C GLY A 168 -18.80 16.28 -6.65
N CYS A 169 -19.94 15.91 -7.24
CA CYS A 169 -21.11 16.79 -7.27
C CYS A 169 -21.94 16.79 -5.96
N SER A 170 -21.94 15.68 -5.22
CA SER A 170 -22.80 15.52 -4.03
C SER A 170 -22.02 15.12 -2.79
N GLN A 171 -20.70 15.17 -2.84
CA GLN A 171 -19.87 14.84 -1.69
C GLN A 171 -19.78 15.99 -0.71
N THR A 172 -19.86 15.66 0.57
CA THR A 172 -19.71 16.60 1.70
C THR A 172 -18.79 16.02 2.76
N GLY A 173 -18.33 16.88 3.67
CA GLY A 173 -17.59 16.45 4.86
C GLY A 173 -16.33 15.64 4.55
N HIS A 174 -16.20 14.52 5.25
CA HIS A 174 -15.00 13.67 5.20
C HIS A 174 -14.75 13.08 3.79
N ASP A 175 -15.79 12.60 3.11
CA ASP A 175 -15.65 11.97 1.78
C ASP A 175 -15.17 12.96 0.74
N HIS A 176 -15.68 14.19 0.76
CA HIS A 176 -15.21 15.28 -0.09
C HIS A 176 -13.73 15.60 0.18
N ALA A 177 -13.35 15.70 1.46
CA ALA A 177 -11.97 15.95 1.84
C ALA A 177 -11.01 14.82 1.39
N GLN A 178 -11.44 13.55 1.45
CA GLN A 178 -10.63 12.42 0.96
C GLN A 178 -10.48 12.44 -0.55
N THR A 179 -11.56 12.70 -1.29
CA THR A 179 -11.51 12.82 -2.77
C THR A 179 -10.53 13.92 -3.18
N ARG A 180 -10.61 15.09 -2.56
CA ARG A 180 -9.69 16.21 -2.81
C ARG A 180 -8.22 15.80 -2.59
N LYS A 181 -7.91 15.15 -1.47
CA LYS A 181 -6.56 14.66 -1.15
C LYS A 181 -6.05 13.64 -2.16
N LEU A 182 -6.90 12.70 -2.58
CA LEU A 182 -6.53 11.67 -3.54
C LEU A 182 -6.24 12.27 -4.92
N LEU A 183 -7.07 13.18 -5.39
CA LEU A 183 -6.86 13.87 -6.67
C LEU A 183 -5.59 14.73 -6.64
N ALA A 184 -5.35 15.48 -5.55
CA ALA A 184 -4.12 16.24 -5.39
C ALA A 184 -2.88 15.32 -5.33
N ALA A 185 -2.98 14.13 -4.74
CA ALA A 185 -1.91 13.14 -4.75
C ALA A 185 -1.62 12.59 -6.15
N LEU A 186 -2.66 12.37 -6.98
CA LEU A 186 -2.49 12.00 -8.39
C LEU A 186 -1.77 13.10 -9.16
N VAL A 187 -2.17 14.36 -9.00
CA VAL A 187 -1.50 15.51 -9.63
C VAL A 187 -0.01 15.57 -9.24
N ARG A 188 0.31 15.26 -7.98
CA ARG A 188 1.72 15.25 -7.50
C ARG A 188 2.49 14.00 -7.89
N HIS A 189 1.85 12.98 -8.47
CA HIS A 189 2.52 11.71 -8.75
C HIS A 189 3.65 11.87 -9.77
N PRO A 190 4.86 11.31 -9.53
CA PRO A 190 6.01 11.54 -10.41
C PRO A 190 5.87 10.94 -11.81
N ASN A 191 5.07 9.90 -12.01
CA ASN A 191 4.81 9.33 -13.33
C ASN A 191 4.04 10.28 -14.26
N ALA A 192 3.23 11.20 -13.69
CA ALA A 192 2.66 12.30 -14.45
C ALA A 192 3.75 13.33 -14.71
N ALA A 193 4.30 13.34 -15.93
CA ALA A 193 5.22 14.39 -16.37
C ALA A 193 4.54 15.73 -16.39
N ALA A 194 3.28 15.76 -16.86
CA ALA A 194 2.45 16.95 -16.89
C ALA A 194 0.99 16.58 -16.61
N VAL A 195 0.21 17.53 -16.11
CA VAL A 195 -1.17 17.30 -15.67
C VAL A 195 -2.08 18.45 -16.14
N LEU A 196 -3.22 18.08 -16.73
CA LEU A 196 -4.37 18.95 -16.90
C LEU A 196 -5.42 18.60 -15.85
N VAL A 197 -5.71 19.50 -14.94
CA VAL A 197 -6.84 19.38 -14.00
C VAL A 197 -8.08 19.94 -14.67
N LEU A 198 -9.12 19.12 -14.81
CA LEU A 198 -10.33 19.45 -15.55
C LEU A 198 -11.50 19.65 -14.59
N HIS A 199 -11.98 20.90 -14.49
CA HIS A 199 -13.14 21.31 -13.72
C HIS A 199 -14.37 21.44 -14.63
N LEU A 200 -15.56 21.25 -14.04
CA LEU A 200 -16.82 21.62 -14.70
C LEU A 200 -17.11 23.12 -14.49
N GLY A 201 -17.05 23.60 -13.24
CA GLY A 201 -17.33 24.96 -12.82
C GLY A 201 -18.39 25.09 -11.72
N CYS A 202 -19.30 24.11 -11.59
CA CYS A 202 -20.37 24.13 -10.58
C CYS A 202 -20.27 22.97 -9.56
N GLU A 203 -19.17 22.22 -9.56
CA GLU A 203 -18.90 21.16 -8.59
C GLU A 203 -18.59 21.67 -7.19
N ASN A 204 -18.71 20.79 -6.18
CA ASN A 204 -18.37 21.13 -4.81
C ASN A 204 -16.85 21.36 -4.61
N LEU A 205 -16.02 20.69 -5.39
CA LEU A 205 -14.57 20.87 -5.36
C LEU A 205 -14.18 22.05 -6.27
N GLN A 206 -14.35 23.25 -5.75
CA GLN A 206 -14.01 24.49 -6.44
C GLN A 206 -12.48 24.59 -6.66
N HIS A 207 -12.11 25.34 -7.72
CA HIS A 207 -10.71 25.55 -8.10
C HIS A 207 -9.81 25.98 -6.93
N ASP A 208 -10.22 27.01 -6.18
CA ASP A 208 -9.42 27.53 -5.07
C ASP A 208 -9.18 26.51 -3.97
N GLN A 209 -10.20 25.72 -3.64
CA GLN A 209 -10.08 24.64 -2.66
C GLN A 209 -9.12 23.55 -3.12
N PHE A 210 -9.10 23.28 -4.42
CA PHE A 210 -8.18 22.28 -4.98
C PHE A 210 -6.74 22.80 -4.99
N VAL A 211 -6.53 24.05 -5.37
CA VAL A 211 -5.22 24.71 -5.34
C VAL A 211 -4.67 24.78 -3.90
N GLU A 212 -5.53 25.10 -2.92
CA GLU A 212 -5.14 25.06 -1.51
C GLU A 212 -4.67 23.68 -1.07
N GLU A 213 -5.39 22.61 -1.44
CA GLU A 213 -4.98 21.22 -1.13
C GLU A 213 -3.70 20.82 -1.88
N LEU A 214 -3.56 21.28 -3.13
CA LEU A 214 -2.38 21.02 -3.94
C LEU A 214 -1.14 21.70 -3.39
N GLY A 215 -1.28 22.90 -2.78
CA GLY A 215 -0.16 23.69 -2.28
C GLY A 215 0.74 24.22 -3.40
N GLU A 216 2.04 24.36 -3.12
CA GLU A 216 3.00 24.77 -4.14
C GLU A 216 3.13 23.72 -5.24
N TYR A 217 3.05 24.15 -6.50
CA TYR A 217 3.22 23.30 -7.68
C TYR A 217 3.94 24.04 -8.82
N ASP A 218 4.50 23.29 -9.77
CA ASP A 218 5.10 23.83 -10.99
C ASP A 218 3.97 24.19 -11.99
N HIS A 219 3.80 25.48 -12.25
CA HIS A 219 2.78 26.02 -13.16
C HIS A 219 2.99 25.63 -14.63
N ASP A 220 4.19 25.25 -15.03
CA ASP A 220 4.46 24.71 -16.36
C ASP A 220 4.04 23.25 -16.47
N ARG A 221 4.06 22.52 -15.35
CA ARG A 221 3.70 21.12 -15.25
C ARG A 221 2.20 20.89 -15.06
N VAL A 222 1.53 21.77 -14.30
CA VAL A 222 0.12 21.61 -13.93
C VAL A 222 -0.67 22.79 -14.46
N LYS A 223 -1.66 22.49 -15.28
CA LYS A 223 -2.60 23.46 -15.86
C LYS A 223 -4.02 23.11 -15.45
N PHE A 224 -4.89 24.10 -15.47
CA PHE A 224 -6.30 23.96 -15.11
C PHE A 224 -7.16 24.40 -16.29
N LEU A 225 -8.30 23.74 -16.45
CA LEU A 225 -9.35 24.11 -17.38
C LEU A 225 -10.70 23.95 -16.70
N THR A 226 -11.51 25.00 -16.70
CA THR A 226 -12.91 24.96 -16.25
C THR A 226 -13.82 24.98 -17.48
N CYS A 227 -14.57 23.90 -17.71
CA CYS A 227 -15.38 23.74 -18.94
C CYS A 227 -16.41 24.85 -19.13
N GLN A 228 -17.05 25.31 -18.04
CA GLN A 228 -18.09 26.36 -18.12
C GLN A 228 -17.56 27.80 -18.29
N GLU A 229 -16.23 27.98 -18.23
CA GLU A 229 -15.58 29.29 -18.38
C GLU A 229 -15.01 29.51 -19.79
N VAL A 230 -15.16 28.55 -20.69
CA VAL A 230 -14.67 28.60 -22.08
C VAL A 230 -15.78 28.30 -23.06
N ASP A 231 -15.68 28.85 -24.27
CA ASP A 231 -16.67 28.63 -25.35
C ASP A 231 -16.56 27.20 -25.93
N ASP A 232 -15.36 26.66 -26.02
CA ASP A 232 -15.07 25.31 -26.51
C ASP A 232 -13.96 24.65 -25.69
N GLU A 233 -14.36 23.76 -24.79
CA GLU A 233 -13.48 23.05 -23.90
C GLU A 233 -12.50 22.10 -24.63
N PHE A 234 -12.85 21.60 -25.80
CA PHE A 234 -11.97 20.69 -26.55
C PHE A 234 -10.82 21.44 -27.21
N THR A 235 -11.10 22.62 -27.82
CA THR A 235 -10.06 23.48 -28.38
C THR A 235 -9.14 24.02 -27.28
N ALA A 236 -9.72 24.52 -26.19
CA ALA A 236 -8.95 25.02 -25.04
C ALA A 236 -8.06 23.92 -24.43
N ALA A 237 -8.61 22.73 -24.24
CA ALA A 237 -7.83 21.59 -23.73
C ALA A 237 -6.68 21.21 -24.66
N ARG A 238 -6.91 21.21 -25.99
CA ARG A 238 -5.86 20.89 -26.97
C ARG A 238 -4.70 21.87 -26.90
N ASP A 239 -4.98 23.15 -26.77
CA ASP A 239 -3.93 24.17 -26.70
C ASP A 239 -3.11 24.03 -25.40
N ILE A 240 -3.78 23.80 -24.28
CA ILE A 240 -3.10 23.49 -23.00
C ILE A 240 -2.28 22.19 -23.12
N LEU A 241 -2.82 21.16 -23.75
CA LEU A 241 -2.11 19.88 -23.91
C LEU A 241 -0.85 20.00 -24.80
N LYS A 242 -0.82 20.89 -25.78
CA LYS A 242 0.39 21.19 -26.55
C LYS A 242 1.49 21.76 -25.65
N GLU A 243 1.15 22.69 -24.75
CA GLU A 243 2.11 23.23 -23.77
C GLU A 243 2.63 22.14 -22.83
N LEU A 244 1.70 21.31 -22.29
CA LEU A 244 2.03 20.21 -21.41
C LEU A 244 2.87 19.13 -22.11
N ALA A 245 2.62 18.86 -23.40
CA ALA A 245 3.43 17.94 -24.21
C ALA A 245 4.84 18.50 -24.44
N ALA A 246 4.95 19.79 -24.72
CA ALA A 246 6.27 20.45 -24.86
C ALA A 246 7.07 20.36 -23.54
N TYR A 247 6.40 20.53 -22.39
CA TYR A 247 7.01 20.36 -21.08
C TYR A 247 7.40 18.90 -20.82
N ALA A 248 6.50 17.94 -21.03
CA ALA A 248 6.75 16.52 -20.80
C ALA A 248 7.84 15.94 -21.70
N GLY A 249 7.94 16.44 -22.95
CA GLY A 249 8.95 16.02 -23.92
C GLY A 249 10.39 16.36 -23.57
N GLN A 250 10.60 17.26 -22.58
CA GLN A 250 11.95 17.62 -22.12
C GLN A 250 12.62 16.50 -21.30
N PHE A 251 11.83 15.63 -20.69
CA PHE A 251 12.36 14.55 -19.85
C PHE A 251 12.83 13.37 -20.70
N LYS A 252 13.99 12.83 -20.37
CA LYS A 252 14.57 11.66 -21.01
C LYS A 252 14.85 10.59 -19.96
N ARG A 253 14.84 9.33 -20.38
CA ARG A 253 15.26 8.24 -19.51
C ARG A 253 16.76 8.33 -19.23
N GLU A 254 17.13 8.26 -17.97
CA GLU A 254 18.49 8.22 -17.48
C GLU A 254 18.66 7.14 -16.42
N PRO A 255 19.88 6.63 -16.19
CA PRO A 255 20.13 5.72 -15.07
C PRO A 255 19.89 6.43 -13.74
N ILE A 256 18.95 5.93 -12.96
CA ILE A 256 18.62 6.46 -11.63
C ILE A 256 19.02 5.40 -10.61
N PRO A 257 19.87 5.74 -9.61
CA PRO A 257 20.24 4.80 -8.57
C PRO A 257 18.99 4.34 -7.77
N VAL A 258 18.84 3.05 -7.61
CA VAL A 258 17.90 2.49 -6.62
C VAL A 258 18.53 2.73 -5.26
N PRO A 259 17.88 3.48 -4.36
CA PRO A 259 18.40 3.60 -3.00
C PRO A 259 18.55 2.18 -2.43
N PRO A 260 19.69 1.88 -1.76
CA PRO A 260 19.91 0.57 -1.21
C PRO A 260 18.68 0.20 -0.37
N HIS A 261 18.01 -0.89 -0.75
CA HIS A 261 16.97 -1.47 0.09
C HIS A 261 17.63 -1.74 1.44
N ARG A 262 17.31 -0.92 2.43
CA ARG A 262 17.42 -1.42 3.78
C ARG A 262 16.47 -2.61 3.81
N PRO A 263 16.95 -3.86 3.99
CA PRO A 263 16.03 -4.95 4.19
C PRO A 263 15.08 -4.46 5.26
N LEU A 264 13.77 -4.61 5.03
CA LEU A 264 12.77 -4.45 6.07
C LEU A 264 13.17 -5.45 7.15
N LEU A 265 14.08 -5.02 8.01
CA LEU A 265 14.47 -5.79 9.16
C LEU A 265 13.18 -5.99 9.92
N ARG A 266 12.85 -7.26 10.06
CA ARG A 266 11.76 -7.85 10.81
C ARG A 266 11.03 -6.86 11.70
N HIS A 267 9.73 -6.87 11.57
CA HIS A 267 8.79 -6.21 12.46
C HIS A 267 9.01 -6.65 13.91
N ASP A 268 9.86 -5.95 14.61
CA ASP A 268 9.90 -5.98 16.05
C ASP A 268 9.74 -4.52 16.52
N GLY A 269 8.50 -4.00 16.38
CA GLY A 269 8.16 -2.69 16.95
C GLY A 269 7.33 -1.78 16.07
N PRO A 270 6.60 -0.82 16.69
CA PRO A 270 5.65 0.06 16.03
C PRO A 270 6.36 1.03 15.09
N ALA A 271 5.68 1.30 13.99
CA ALA A 271 5.91 2.33 12.96
C ALA A 271 7.33 2.90 12.92
N ARG A 272 8.23 2.24 12.19
CA ARG A 272 9.55 2.80 11.91
C ARG A 272 9.38 4.09 11.10
N ARG A 273 9.82 5.20 11.66
CA ARG A 273 10.15 6.40 10.90
C ARG A 273 11.20 5.99 9.85
N PHE A 274 10.86 6.11 8.59
CA PHE A 274 11.85 6.02 7.54
C PHE A 274 12.79 7.22 7.66
N HIS A 275 13.90 7.04 8.37
CA HIS A 275 14.99 7.98 8.27
C HIS A 275 15.68 7.73 6.93
N ARG A 276 15.44 8.61 6.00
CA ARG A 276 16.23 8.73 4.79
C ARG A 276 17.64 9.12 5.24
N ALA A 277 18.62 8.26 5.00
CA ALA A 277 20.01 8.69 5.07
C ALA A 277 20.21 9.71 3.95
N ASP A 278 20.31 10.95 4.37
CA ASP A 278 20.34 12.12 3.53
C ASP A 278 21.67 12.26 2.77
N ARG A 279 21.56 12.64 1.51
CA ARG A 279 22.31 13.79 0.99
C ARG A 279 21.41 14.49 -0.04
N GLY A 280 20.64 15.47 0.42
CA GLY A 280 20.06 16.51 -0.41
C GLY A 280 18.64 16.37 -0.91
N THR A 281 17.79 15.57 -0.26
CA THR A 281 16.36 15.52 -0.58
C THR A 281 15.51 15.70 0.68
N ARG A 282 14.63 16.67 0.62
CA ARG A 282 13.74 17.05 1.74
C ARG A 282 12.96 15.86 2.28
N ASP A 283 12.92 15.74 3.63
CA ASP A 283 12.10 14.83 4.40
C ASP A 283 10.63 14.88 3.96
N VAL A 284 10.14 13.83 3.32
CA VAL A 284 8.71 13.59 3.25
C VAL A 284 8.32 12.97 4.60
N ARG A 285 7.97 13.82 5.54
CA ARG A 285 7.37 13.37 6.80
C ARG A 285 6.00 12.79 6.48
N CYS A 286 5.86 11.48 6.58
CA CYS A 286 4.55 10.90 6.89
C CYS A 286 4.18 11.43 8.28
N ARG A 287 3.37 12.49 8.34
CA ARG A 287 2.74 12.89 9.59
C ARG A 287 1.84 11.74 10.00
N GLY A 288 2.14 11.13 11.15
CA GLY A 288 1.22 10.23 11.82
C GLY A 288 -0.15 10.92 11.98
N LEU A 289 -1.20 10.15 11.80
CA LEU A 289 -2.54 10.58 12.19
C LEU A 289 -2.50 11.02 13.65
N PRO A 290 -3.14 12.13 14.02
CA PRO A 290 -3.25 12.52 15.42
C PRO A 290 -4.02 11.42 16.17
N ASP A 291 -3.56 11.12 17.38
CA ASP A 291 -4.25 10.26 18.34
C ASP A 291 -5.72 10.65 18.44
N GLY A 292 -6.56 9.84 17.84
CA GLY A 292 -8.00 9.95 18.02
C GLY A 292 -8.38 9.30 19.35
N SER A 293 -8.40 10.06 20.41
CA SER A 293 -9.14 9.68 21.62
C SER A 293 -10.61 9.50 21.26
N LEU A 294 -11.03 8.27 21.04
CA LEU A 294 -12.44 7.89 21.00
C LEU A 294 -12.99 7.98 22.43
N HIS A 295 -13.58 9.11 22.78
CA HIS A 295 -14.60 9.15 23.80
C HIS A 295 -15.90 8.65 23.16
N GLN A 296 -16.33 7.50 23.58
CA GLN A 296 -17.73 7.07 23.40
C GLN A 296 -18.58 7.64 24.53
N PRO A 297 -19.85 8.04 24.25
CA PRO A 297 -20.86 8.28 25.28
C PRO A 297 -21.35 6.98 25.94
#